data_982b6dab0571fb4f500f024da33e31a5
#
_entry.id   982b6dab0571fb4f500f024da33e31a5
#
_cell.length_a   1.000
_cell.length_b   1.000
_cell.length_c   1.000
_cell.angle_alpha   90.00
_cell.angle_beta   90.00
_cell.angle_gamma   90.00
#
_symmetry.space_group_name_H-M   'P 1'
#
loop_
_entity.id
_entity.type
_entity.pdbx_description
1 polymer ?
#
loop_
_entity_poly.entity_id
_entity_poly.type
_entity_poly.pdbx_seq_one_letter_code
_entity_poly.pdbx_strand_id
1 'polypeptide(L)'
;YVDYKPIQIEKVAQIIKYVAEKYNVPARNIVAHSDIAPSRKKDPGAKFPWKELYDKYNIGAWYDEADKQTFMDEEKFKATSIREIKDELRKYGYEINRFDEWDKESKDVVYAFQLHFNPKNATGEMDLETFAILKALNKKYPD
;
A
#
# COMPACT_ATOMS: atom_id res chain seq x y z
N TYR A 1 -2.19 18.77 -1.52
CA TYR A 1 -1.15 18.35 -0.57
C TYR A 1 0.12 19.19 -0.74
N VAL A 2 0.82 19.41 0.37
CA VAL A 2 2.08 20.13 0.39
C VAL A 2 3.24 19.12 0.37
N ASP A 3 4.30 19.43 -0.39
CA ASP A 3 5.47 18.57 -0.43
C ASP A 3 6.22 18.61 0.91
N TYR A 4 6.74 17.46 1.31
CA TYR A 4 7.59 17.37 2.52
C TYR A 4 9.00 17.86 2.21
N LYS A 5 9.58 18.61 3.12
CA LYS A 5 10.96 19.09 2.99
C LYS A 5 11.93 17.95 3.29
N PRO A 6 13.11 17.92 2.62
CA PRO A 6 14.09 16.86 2.87
C PRO A 6 14.47 16.69 4.34
N ILE A 7 14.60 17.77 5.10
CA ILE A 7 14.94 17.69 6.53
C ILE A 7 13.80 17.04 7.33
N GLN A 8 12.54 17.26 6.94
CA GLN A 8 11.41 16.63 7.60
C GLN A 8 11.41 15.10 7.35
N ILE A 9 11.72 14.69 6.12
CA ILE A 9 11.80 13.28 5.74
C ILE A 9 12.91 12.60 6.52
N GLU A 10 14.09 13.22 6.61
CA GLU A 10 15.22 12.69 7.36
C GLU A 10 14.90 12.49 8.83
N LYS A 11 14.27 13.48 9.46
CA LYS A 11 13.89 13.40 10.89
C LYS A 11 12.84 12.32 11.13
N VAL A 12 11.83 12.23 10.27
CA VAL A 12 10.79 11.20 10.37
C VAL A 12 11.43 9.83 10.22
N ALA A 13 12.35 9.67 9.25
CA ALA A 13 13.04 8.41 9.03
C ALA A 13 13.81 7.96 10.27
N GLN A 14 14.53 8.89 10.93
CA GLN A 14 15.29 8.59 12.14
C GLN A 14 14.38 8.12 13.27
N ILE A 15 13.24 8.78 13.45
CA ILE A 15 12.28 8.41 14.50
C ILE A 15 11.66 7.04 14.22
N ILE A 16 11.19 6.80 13.01
CA ILE A 16 10.56 5.53 12.62
C ILE A 16 11.56 4.39 12.77
N LYS A 17 12.79 4.59 12.30
CA LYS A 17 13.82 3.56 12.39
C LYS A 17 14.12 3.19 13.83
N TYR A 18 14.26 4.20 14.70
CA TYR A 18 14.49 3.97 16.12
C TYR A 18 13.36 3.15 16.75
N VAL A 19 12.11 3.55 16.51
CA VAL A 19 10.94 2.87 17.06
C VAL A 19 10.81 1.45 16.52
N ALA A 20 11.00 1.28 15.21
CA ALA A 20 10.88 -0.02 14.57
C ALA A 20 11.95 -1.01 15.10
N GLU A 21 13.17 -0.55 15.28
CA GLU A 21 14.25 -1.39 15.83
C GLU A 21 13.99 -1.72 17.30
N LYS A 22 13.57 -0.73 18.10
CA LYS A 22 13.32 -0.91 19.52
C LYS A 22 12.21 -1.93 19.81
N TYR A 23 11.15 -1.93 19.00
CA TYR A 23 9.98 -2.79 19.21
C TYR A 23 9.86 -3.93 18.21
N ASN A 24 10.89 -4.15 17.38
CA ASN A 24 10.91 -5.20 16.36
C ASN A 24 9.68 -5.19 15.45
N VAL A 25 9.32 -4.00 14.95
CA VAL A 25 8.15 -3.83 14.09
C VAL A 25 8.48 -4.33 12.68
N PRO A 26 7.75 -5.33 12.14
CA PRO A 26 7.96 -5.78 10.77
C PRO A 26 7.66 -4.67 9.76
N ALA A 27 8.38 -4.69 8.63
CA ALA A 27 8.25 -3.66 7.59
C ALA A 27 6.81 -3.44 7.13
N ARG A 28 6.04 -4.51 6.92
CA ARG A 28 4.65 -4.42 6.46
C ARG A 28 3.72 -3.78 7.49
N ASN A 29 4.13 -3.70 8.74
CA ASN A 29 3.33 -3.10 9.81
C ASN A 29 3.60 -1.62 10.00
N ILE A 30 4.50 -1.03 9.21
CA ILE A 30 4.72 0.42 9.21
C ILE A 30 3.74 1.01 8.21
N VAL A 31 2.66 1.56 8.73
CA VAL A 31 1.50 1.99 7.93
C VAL A 31 1.03 3.39 8.31
N ALA A 32 0.15 3.95 7.48
CA ALA A 32 -0.44 5.27 7.70
C ALA A 32 -1.83 5.14 8.33
N HIS A 33 -2.37 6.27 8.81
CA HIS A 33 -3.77 6.33 9.27
C HIS A 33 -4.74 5.93 8.16
N SER A 34 -4.48 6.34 6.90
CA SER A 34 -5.31 5.95 5.77
C SER A 34 -5.35 4.45 5.55
N ASP A 35 -4.27 3.73 5.84
CA ASP A 35 -4.24 2.26 5.72
C ASP A 35 -5.12 1.58 6.78
N ILE A 36 -5.16 2.13 7.99
CA ILE A 36 -5.90 1.56 9.12
C ILE A 36 -7.37 1.97 9.10
N ALA A 37 -7.64 3.22 8.73
CA ALA A 37 -8.99 3.79 8.76
C ALA A 37 -9.33 4.44 7.40
N PRO A 38 -9.44 3.63 6.32
CA PRO A 38 -9.56 4.16 4.95
C PRO A 38 -10.75 5.09 4.72
N SER A 39 -11.87 4.82 5.38
CA SER A 39 -13.10 5.62 5.21
C SER A 39 -13.08 6.92 5.99
N ARG A 40 -12.16 7.08 6.94
CA ARG A 40 -12.12 8.24 7.84
C ARG A 40 -10.88 9.10 7.72
N LYS A 41 -9.75 8.52 7.32
CA LYS A 41 -8.45 9.18 7.31
C LYS A 41 -7.77 9.08 5.96
N LYS A 42 -7.19 10.19 5.51
CA LYS A 42 -6.42 10.25 4.26
C LYS A 42 -4.96 10.62 4.51
N ASP A 43 -4.60 10.95 5.74
CA ASP A 43 -3.22 11.31 6.07
C ASP A 43 -2.32 10.07 6.11
N PRO A 44 -1.03 10.20 5.79
CA PRO A 44 -0.34 11.44 5.45
C PRO A 44 -0.51 11.91 4.00
N GLY A 45 -1.33 11.26 3.20
CA GLY A 45 -1.65 11.65 1.83
C GLY A 45 -0.65 11.18 0.78
N ALA A 46 -0.91 11.56 -0.47
CA ALA A 46 -0.16 11.07 -1.63
C ALA A 46 1.28 11.59 -1.71
N LYS A 47 1.61 12.66 -1.01
CA LYS A 47 2.95 13.24 -1.04
C LYS A 47 3.91 12.62 -0.03
N PHE A 48 3.42 11.80 0.89
CA PHE A 48 4.28 11.14 1.86
C PHE A 48 5.19 10.14 1.16
N PRO A 49 6.52 10.19 1.36
CA PRO A 49 7.47 9.49 0.49
C PRO A 49 7.76 8.06 0.94
N TRP A 50 6.77 7.17 0.85
CA TRP A 50 6.94 5.76 1.25
C TRP A 50 8.07 5.06 0.50
N LYS A 51 8.13 5.28 -0.84
CA LYS A 51 9.18 4.67 -1.66
C LYS A 51 10.57 5.18 -1.27
N GLU A 52 10.70 6.49 -1.06
CA GLU A 52 11.98 7.08 -0.64
C GLU A 52 12.43 6.55 0.72
N LEU A 53 11.50 6.44 1.67
CA LEU A 53 11.81 5.86 2.99
C LEU A 53 12.32 4.43 2.85
N TYR A 54 11.72 3.64 1.96
CA TYR A 54 12.18 2.29 1.69
C TYR A 54 13.56 2.29 1.02
N ASP A 55 13.73 3.04 -0.07
CA ASP A 55 14.95 3.03 -0.88
C ASP A 55 16.16 3.60 -0.14
N LYS A 56 15.99 4.72 0.55
CA LYS A 56 17.10 5.43 1.20
C LYS A 56 17.36 5.02 2.64
N TYR A 57 16.30 4.65 3.37
CA TYR A 57 16.40 4.43 4.82
C TYR A 57 16.03 3.00 5.23
N ASN A 58 15.64 2.15 4.29
CA ASN A 58 15.20 0.79 4.55
C ASN A 58 14.05 0.74 5.57
N ILE A 59 13.10 1.65 5.42
CA ILE A 59 11.93 1.77 6.31
C ILE A 59 10.65 1.41 5.55
N GLY A 60 9.80 0.59 6.16
CA GLY A 60 8.52 0.20 5.60
C GLY A 60 8.63 -0.89 4.55
N ALA A 61 7.51 -1.15 3.87
CA ALA A 61 7.41 -2.16 2.83
C ALA A 61 7.33 -1.51 1.46
N TRP A 62 7.89 -2.17 0.46
CA TRP A 62 7.77 -1.78 -0.94
C TRP A 62 7.92 -3.02 -1.82
N TYR A 63 7.29 -3.00 -2.97
CA TYR A 63 7.32 -4.12 -3.91
C TYR A 63 8.55 -4.10 -4.80
N ASP A 64 8.90 -5.25 -5.38
CA ASP A 64 9.95 -5.35 -6.38
C ASP A 64 9.35 -5.10 -7.77
N GLU A 65 9.96 -4.21 -8.54
CA GLU A 65 9.44 -3.81 -9.85
C GLU A 65 9.36 -4.98 -10.82
N ALA A 66 10.33 -5.88 -10.78
CA ALA A 66 10.31 -7.07 -11.63
C ALA A 66 9.09 -7.96 -11.36
N ASP A 67 8.72 -8.11 -10.10
CA ASP A 67 7.54 -8.89 -9.71
C ASP A 67 6.25 -8.19 -10.15
N LYS A 68 6.18 -6.87 -9.99
CA LYS A 68 5.05 -6.09 -10.48
C LYS A 68 4.84 -6.33 -11.98
N GLN A 69 5.92 -6.25 -12.78
CA GLN A 69 5.84 -6.46 -14.22
C GLN A 69 5.35 -7.88 -14.56
N THR A 70 5.79 -8.87 -13.81
CA THR A 70 5.32 -10.25 -13.99
C THR A 70 3.81 -10.36 -13.77
N PHE A 71 3.25 -9.62 -12.84
CA PHE A 71 1.82 -9.63 -12.53
C PHE A 71 0.99 -8.67 -13.39
N MET A 72 1.62 -7.91 -14.29
CA MET A 72 0.93 -7.06 -15.25
C MET A 72 0.36 -7.90 -16.40
N ASP A 73 -0.63 -8.72 -16.07
CA ASP A 73 -1.27 -9.64 -16.98
C ASP A 73 -2.78 -9.35 -17.02
N GLU A 74 -3.21 -8.66 -18.06
CA GLU A 74 -4.59 -8.20 -18.18
C GLU A 74 -5.60 -9.35 -18.21
N GLU A 75 -5.26 -10.45 -18.89
CA GLU A 75 -6.17 -11.61 -18.97
C GLU A 75 -6.39 -12.24 -17.61
N LYS A 76 -5.32 -12.42 -16.84
CA LYS A 76 -5.42 -12.96 -15.49
C LYS A 76 -6.17 -12.02 -14.57
N PHE A 77 -5.93 -10.72 -14.70
CA PHE A 77 -6.65 -9.72 -13.92
C PHE A 77 -8.16 -9.79 -14.18
N LYS A 78 -8.55 -9.84 -15.45
CA LYS A 78 -9.97 -9.94 -15.83
C LYS A 78 -10.61 -11.24 -15.36
N ALA A 79 -9.82 -12.31 -15.28
CA ALA A 79 -10.30 -13.61 -14.81
C ALA A 79 -10.38 -13.71 -13.29
N THR A 80 -9.82 -12.75 -12.55
CA THR A 80 -9.83 -12.75 -11.10
C THR A 80 -11.11 -12.09 -10.59
N SER A 81 -11.84 -12.76 -9.71
CA SER A 81 -13.08 -12.23 -9.16
C SER A 81 -12.80 -11.09 -8.17
N ILE A 82 -13.83 -10.27 -7.93
CA ILE A 82 -13.77 -9.21 -6.92
C ILE A 82 -13.41 -9.78 -5.56
N ARG A 83 -14.01 -10.91 -5.19
CA ARG A 83 -13.72 -11.57 -3.90
C ARG A 83 -12.28 -12.02 -3.79
N GLU A 84 -11.72 -12.58 -4.86
CA GLU A 84 -10.32 -13.01 -4.87
C GLU A 84 -9.38 -11.82 -4.72
N ILE A 85 -9.69 -10.69 -5.34
CA ILE A 85 -8.89 -9.45 -5.19
C ILE A 85 -8.98 -8.93 -3.76
N LYS A 86 -10.18 -8.94 -3.18
CA LYS A 86 -10.36 -8.55 -1.77
C LYS A 86 -9.61 -9.47 -0.82
N ASP A 87 -9.56 -10.75 -1.11
CA ASP A 87 -8.77 -11.70 -0.32
C ASP A 87 -7.28 -11.37 -0.36
N GLU A 88 -6.77 -10.92 -1.51
CA GLU A 88 -5.39 -10.45 -1.61
C GLU A 88 -5.13 -9.21 -0.76
N LEU A 89 -6.08 -8.27 -0.71
CA LEU A 89 -5.97 -7.09 0.15
C LEU A 89 -5.95 -7.49 1.63
N ARG A 90 -6.79 -8.45 2.01
CA ARG A 90 -6.84 -8.96 3.38
C ARG A 90 -5.56 -9.69 3.75
N LYS A 91 -5.04 -10.48 2.83
CA LYS A 91 -3.77 -11.20 3.01
C LYS A 91 -2.65 -10.23 3.31
N TYR A 92 -2.60 -9.09 2.64
CA TYR A 92 -1.60 -8.07 2.92
C TYR A 92 -1.82 -7.38 4.27
N GLY A 93 -3.06 -7.29 4.74
CA GLY A 93 -3.38 -6.73 6.05
C GLY A 93 -4.48 -5.70 6.08
N TYR A 94 -5.13 -5.40 4.96
CA TYR A 94 -6.24 -4.45 4.94
C TYR A 94 -7.54 -5.12 5.39
N GLU A 95 -8.33 -4.39 6.16
CA GLU A 95 -9.69 -4.81 6.48
C GLU A 95 -10.61 -4.38 5.35
N ILE A 96 -11.31 -5.31 4.76
CA ILE A 96 -12.24 -5.06 3.67
C ILE A 96 -13.38 -6.09 3.74
N ASN A 97 -14.61 -5.68 3.36
CA ASN A 97 -15.74 -6.58 3.36
C ASN A 97 -15.60 -7.66 2.27
N ARG A 98 -16.46 -8.68 2.31
CA ARG A 98 -16.45 -9.81 1.38
C ARG A 98 -17.57 -9.76 0.34
N PHE A 99 -18.18 -8.59 0.14
CA PHE A 99 -19.21 -8.43 -0.88
C PHE A 99 -18.59 -8.57 -2.27
N ASP A 100 -19.35 -9.13 -3.19
CA ASP A 100 -18.90 -9.35 -4.56
C ASP A 100 -19.16 -8.12 -5.43
N GLU A 101 -18.81 -6.95 -4.88
CA GLU A 101 -18.97 -5.66 -5.54
C GLU A 101 -17.95 -4.65 -5.00
N TRP A 102 -17.64 -3.65 -5.80
CA TRP A 102 -16.80 -2.53 -5.38
C TRP A 102 -17.69 -1.41 -4.82
N ASP A 103 -18.15 -1.59 -3.57
CA ASP A 103 -18.92 -0.57 -2.87
C ASP A 103 -18.02 0.57 -2.38
N LYS A 104 -18.63 1.61 -1.80
CA LYS A 104 -17.88 2.78 -1.34
C LYS A 104 -16.78 2.41 -0.33
N GLU A 105 -17.10 1.56 0.62
CA GLU A 105 -16.12 1.11 1.63
C GLU A 105 -14.93 0.44 0.98
N SER A 106 -15.18 -0.44 0.01
CA SER A 106 -14.12 -1.14 -0.72
C SER A 106 -13.27 -0.20 -1.56
N LYS A 107 -13.89 0.80 -2.19
CA LYS A 107 -13.17 1.82 -2.95
C LYS A 107 -12.29 2.68 -2.04
N ASP A 108 -12.73 2.96 -0.82
CA ASP A 108 -11.93 3.69 0.16
C ASP A 108 -10.67 2.89 0.54
N VAL A 109 -10.79 1.57 0.68
CA VAL A 109 -9.63 0.70 0.96
C VAL A 109 -8.66 0.71 -0.22
N VAL A 110 -9.15 0.59 -1.45
CA VAL A 110 -8.33 0.65 -2.66
C VAL A 110 -7.61 2.00 -2.74
N TYR A 111 -8.30 3.08 -2.47
CA TYR A 111 -7.71 4.41 -2.48
C TYR A 111 -6.59 4.54 -1.43
N ALA A 112 -6.81 4.04 -0.22
CA ALA A 112 -5.78 4.04 0.83
C ALA A 112 -4.55 3.23 0.41
N PHE A 113 -4.75 2.06 -0.19
CA PHE A 113 -3.67 1.25 -0.73
C PHE A 113 -2.87 2.03 -1.79
N GLN A 114 -3.56 2.70 -2.70
CA GLN A 114 -2.93 3.48 -3.76
C GLN A 114 -2.18 4.69 -3.21
N LEU A 115 -2.71 5.36 -2.19
CA LEU A 115 -1.99 6.47 -1.54
C LEU A 115 -0.62 6.02 -1.01
N HIS A 116 -0.53 4.78 -0.52
CA HIS A 116 0.70 4.22 0.01
C HIS A 116 1.64 3.75 -1.12
N PHE A 117 1.14 2.92 -2.03
CA PHE A 117 1.97 2.16 -2.98
C PHE A 117 1.91 2.64 -4.42
N ASN A 118 0.94 3.49 -4.77
CA ASN A 118 0.80 4.03 -6.13
C ASN A 118 0.17 5.42 -6.11
N PRO A 119 0.81 6.38 -5.40
CA PRO A 119 0.20 7.70 -5.18
C PRO A 119 -0.03 8.51 -6.46
N LYS A 120 0.69 8.22 -7.54
CA LYS A 120 0.51 8.91 -8.82
C LYS A 120 -0.82 8.58 -9.49
N ASN A 121 -1.40 7.42 -9.18
CA ASN A 121 -2.63 6.92 -9.76
C ASN A 121 -3.64 6.48 -8.69
N ALA A 122 -3.78 7.27 -7.64
CA ALA A 122 -4.71 7.00 -6.56
C ALA A 122 -6.13 7.42 -6.95
N THR A 123 -6.88 6.50 -7.52
CA THR A 123 -8.22 6.75 -8.05
C THR A 123 -9.34 6.16 -7.20
N GLY A 124 -9.01 5.19 -6.35
CA GLY A 124 -10.00 4.40 -5.62
C GLY A 124 -10.55 3.23 -6.43
N GLU A 125 -10.15 3.10 -7.69
CA GLU A 125 -10.56 2.00 -8.55
C GLU A 125 -9.46 0.94 -8.61
N MET A 126 -9.86 -0.33 -8.49
CA MET A 126 -8.94 -1.45 -8.64
C MET A 126 -8.66 -1.66 -10.12
N ASP A 127 -7.46 -1.30 -10.53
CA ASP A 127 -6.99 -1.46 -11.90
C ASP A 127 -5.86 -2.50 -11.96
N LEU A 128 -5.41 -2.80 -13.17
CA LEU A 128 -4.36 -3.79 -13.40
C LEU A 128 -3.08 -3.44 -12.65
N GLU A 129 -2.64 -2.19 -12.72
CA GLU A 129 -1.41 -1.75 -12.03
C GLU A 129 -1.52 -1.93 -10.51
N THR A 130 -2.64 -1.51 -9.93
CA THR A 130 -2.88 -1.66 -8.49
C THR A 130 -2.86 -3.13 -8.08
N PHE A 131 -3.53 -3.98 -8.87
CA PHE A 131 -3.56 -5.41 -8.61
C PHE A 131 -2.17 -6.04 -8.72
N ALA A 132 -1.39 -5.64 -9.73
CA ALA A 132 -0.03 -6.14 -9.91
C ALA A 132 0.88 -5.77 -8.73
N ILE A 133 0.77 -4.54 -8.24
CA ILE A 133 1.50 -4.09 -7.04
C ILE A 133 1.10 -4.93 -5.82
N LEU A 134 -0.19 -5.15 -5.63
CA LEU A 134 -0.71 -5.95 -4.52
C LEU A 134 -0.17 -7.38 -4.56
N LYS A 135 -0.19 -8.02 -5.72
CA LYS A 135 0.37 -9.37 -5.90
C LYS A 135 1.87 -9.40 -5.63
N ALA A 136 2.60 -8.39 -6.09
CA ALA A 136 4.04 -8.28 -5.86
C ALA A 136 4.36 -8.12 -4.37
N LEU A 137 3.56 -7.33 -3.65
CA LEU A 137 3.70 -7.17 -2.20
C LEU A 137 3.44 -8.48 -1.46
N ASN A 138 2.39 -9.20 -1.82
CA ASN A 138 2.05 -10.46 -1.17
C ASN A 138 3.09 -11.55 -1.46
N LYS A 139 3.75 -11.50 -2.62
CA LYS A 139 4.86 -12.39 -2.92
C LYS A 139 6.07 -12.09 -2.03
N LYS A 140 6.38 -10.82 -1.84
CA LYS A 140 7.54 -10.38 -1.07
C LYS A 140 7.34 -10.52 0.44
N TYR A 141 6.14 -10.27 0.91
CA TYR A 141 5.80 -10.29 2.34
C TYR A 141 4.69 -11.30 2.62
N PRO A 142 4.96 -12.60 2.47
CA PRO A 142 3.97 -13.63 2.81
C PRO A 142 3.72 -13.64 4.32
N ASP A 143 2.57 -14.14 4.73
CA ASP A 143 2.20 -14.25 6.14
C ASP A 143 3.21 -15.06 6.98
#